data_fdac4d5155a36723c593df1163307994
#
_entry.id   fdac4d5155a36723c593df1163307994
#
_cell.length_a   1.000
_cell.length_b   1.000
_cell.length_c   1.000
_cell.angle_alpha   90.00
_cell.angle_beta   90.00
_cell.angle_gamma   90.00
#
_symmetry.space_group_name_H-M   'P 1'
#
loop_
_entity.id
_entity.type
_entity.pdbx_description
1 polymer ?
#
loop_
_entity_poly.entity_id
_entity_poly.type
_entity_poly.pdbx_seq_one_letter_code
_entity_poly.pdbx_strand_id
1 'polypeptide(L)'
;MRDVWYSSSYLLDRKQSMNGCAKARFENYKMQPVEFAFMPEFKGKLSQYGITPDRRTPSGIRAAIIREKGTNGEREMAYSLYLAGFDVKDVTMTDLISGRETLEDVNMIVYCGGFSNSDVLGSAKGWAGAFLFNPKAKEALDKFYAREDTLSLGVCNGCQLMMELNLINPELKKKGKMLHNNSHKFESRFLGLTIPTNRSVMFGSLSGSKLGIWVAHGEGKFSLPYDEDKYNVVAKYSYDEYPGNPNGSDYSIAALASADGRHLAIMPHLERSIFPWQNGCYPADRKNSDQVTPWIEAFVNARKWVEAKMKSVSYTHLRAHETCADL
;
A
#
# COMPACT_ATOMS: atom_id res chain seq x y z
N MET A 1 8.19 -0.53 -36.23
CA MET A 1 7.12 0.47 -36.02
C MET A 1 7.19 1.09 -34.61
N ARG A 2 7.18 0.31 -33.52
CA ARG A 2 7.23 0.78 -32.14
C ARG A 2 8.49 1.60 -31.82
N ASP A 3 9.68 1.17 -32.26
CA ASP A 3 10.94 1.89 -32.02
C ASP A 3 10.97 3.24 -32.73
N VAL A 4 10.42 3.30 -33.95
CA VAL A 4 10.26 4.54 -34.71
C VAL A 4 9.35 5.51 -33.96
N TRP A 5 8.25 5.01 -33.37
CA TRP A 5 7.33 5.80 -32.57
C TRP A 5 8.01 6.38 -31.31
N TYR A 6 8.76 5.55 -30.59
CA TYR A 6 9.44 5.98 -29.36
C TYR A 6 10.70 6.81 -29.59
N SER A 7 11.31 6.74 -30.80
CA SER A 7 12.56 7.47 -31.08
C SER A 7 12.41 8.99 -30.94
N SER A 8 11.30 9.56 -31.40
CA SER A 8 11.03 10.99 -31.26
C SER A 8 10.84 11.41 -29.81
N SER A 9 10.07 10.62 -29.04
CA SER A 9 9.88 10.85 -27.60
C SER A 9 11.19 10.71 -26.82
N TYR A 10 12.06 9.79 -27.21
CA TYR A 10 13.38 9.61 -26.61
C TYR A 10 14.26 10.87 -26.75
N LEU A 11 14.22 11.55 -27.90
CA LEU A 11 14.96 12.79 -28.10
C LEU A 11 14.58 13.91 -27.10
N LEU A 12 13.32 13.93 -26.68
CA LEU A 12 12.84 14.86 -25.65
C LEU A 12 13.13 14.33 -24.23
N ASP A 13 12.88 13.05 -24.00
CA ASP A 13 13.03 12.41 -22.69
C ASP A 13 14.48 12.50 -22.18
N ARG A 14 15.48 12.32 -23.04
CA ARG A 14 16.91 12.47 -22.66
C ARG A 14 17.31 13.87 -22.20
N LYS A 15 16.50 14.90 -22.49
CA LYS A 15 16.70 16.26 -22.00
C LYS A 15 16.00 16.51 -20.66
N GLN A 16 15.05 15.68 -20.29
CA GLN A 16 14.21 15.82 -19.11
C GLN A 16 14.56 14.83 -17.99
N SER A 17 15.05 13.64 -18.37
CA SER A 17 15.40 12.58 -17.41
C SER A 17 16.88 12.62 -17.05
N MET A 18 17.17 12.37 -15.78
CA MET A 18 18.56 12.28 -15.29
C MET A 18 19.07 10.82 -15.27
N ASN A 19 20.33 10.64 -14.95
CA ASN A 19 20.99 9.37 -14.67
C ASN A 19 20.85 8.31 -15.79
N GLY A 20 20.76 8.76 -17.05
CA GLY A 20 20.64 7.85 -18.21
C GLY A 20 19.28 7.15 -18.32
N CYS A 21 18.30 7.50 -17.51
CA CYS A 21 16.99 6.82 -17.49
C CYS A 21 16.26 6.87 -18.82
N ALA A 22 16.38 7.95 -19.60
CA ALA A 22 15.78 8.01 -20.93
C ALA A 22 16.34 6.95 -21.86
N LYS A 23 17.67 6.73 -21.86
CA LYS A 23 18.34 5.69 -22.62
C LYS A 23 17.91 4.31 -22.17
N ALA A 24 17.97 4.06 -20.87
CA ALA A 24 17.56 2.78 -20.29
C ALA A 24 16.10 2.45 -20.63
N ARG A 25 15.18 3.43 -20.57
CA ARG A 25 13.78 3.24 -21.00
C ARG A 25 13.69 2.81 -22.46
N PHE A 26 14.39 3.50 -23.35
CA PHE A 26 14.34 3.22 -24.79
C PHE A 26 14.91 1.85 -25.14
N GLU A 27 15.95 1.41 -24.44
CA GLU A 27 16.61 0.11 -24.66
C GLU A 27 15.85 -1.05 -23.97
N ASN A 28 15.42 -0.87 -22.73
CA ASN A 28 14.95 -1.97 -21.88
C ASN A 28 13.44 -2.27 -22.01
N TYR A 29 12.61 -1.34 -22.50
CA TYR A 29 11.14 -1.52 -22.43
C TYR A 29 10.62 -2.80 -23.12
N LYS A 30 11.36 -3.34 -24.11
CA LYS A 30 11.02 -4.59 -24.77
C LYS A 30 11.40 -5.82 -23.97
N MET A 31 12.41 -5.68 -23.10
CA MET A 31 13.04 -6.76 -22.36
C MET A 31 12.43 -6.93 -20.97
N GLN A 32 11.51 -6.04 -20.60
CA GLN A 32 10.87 -6.00 -19.30
C GLN A 32 9.32 -6.10 -19.42
N PRO A 33 8.78 -7.20 -20.00
CA PRO A 33 7.34 -7.40 -20.07
C PRO A 33 6.74 -7.54 -18.68
N VAL A 34 5.48 -7.13 -18.52
CA VAL A 34 4.71 -7.45 -17.30
C VAL A 34 4.33 -8.92 -17.37
N GLU A 35 4.84 -9.68 -16.40
CA GLU A 35 4.54 -11.09 -16.23
C GLU A 35 3.47 -11.27 -15.16
N PHE A 36 2.62 -12.29 -15.37
CA PHE A 36 1.59 -12.68 -14.41
C PHE A 36 1.78 -14.14 -13.99
N ALA A 37 1.78 -14.36 -12.68
CA ALA A 37 1.70 -15.69 -12.07
C ALA A 37 0.77 -15.56 -10.85
N PHE A 38 -0.39 -16.19 -10.92
CA PHE A 38 -1.36 -16.16 -9.84
C PHE A 38 -1.21 -17.41 -8.95
N MET A 39 -1.56 -17.27 -7.69
CA MET A 39 -1.65 -18.42 -6.80
C MET A 39 -2.67 -19.42 -7.34
N PRO A 40 -2.44 -20.75 -7.22
CA PRO A 40 -3.34 -21.78 -7.75
C PRO A 40 -4.79 -21.67 -7.25
N GLU A 41 -4.96 -21.16 -6.03
CA GLU A 41 -6.26 -20.98 -5.39
C GLU A 41 -7.06 -19.80 -5.95
N PHE A 42 -6.41 -18.88 -6.65
CA PHE A 42 -7.06 -17.67 -7.18
C PHE A 42 -7.99 -18.00 -8.35
N LYS A 43 -9.29 -17.81 -8.14
CA LYS A 43 -10.36 -18.09 -9.13
C LYS A 43 -10.88 -16.83 -9.83
N GLY A 44 -10.50 -15.64 -9.38
CA GLY A 44 -10.93 -14.35 -9.93
C GLY A 44 -12.41 -14.02 -9.69
N LYS A 45 -13.08 -14.66 -8.74
CA LYS A 45 -14.51 -14.46 -8.45
C LYS A 45 -14.72 -13.78 -7.11
N LEU A 46 -15.64 -12.82 -7.06
CA LEU A 46 -16.04 -12.15 -5.82
C LEU A 46 -16.56 -13.16 -4.77
N SER A 47 -17.29 -14.17 -5.22
CA SER A 47 -17.82 -15.23 -4.35
C SER A 47 -16.74 -16.05 -3.66
N GLN A 48 -15.54 -16.16 -4.23
CA GLN A 48 -14.39 -16.82 -3.60
C GLN A 48 -14.05 -16.20 -2.24
N TYR A 49 -14.28 -14.91 -2.11
CA TYR A 49 -13.95 -14.11 -0.92
C TYR A 49 -15.15 -13.77 -0.06
N GLY A 50 -16.35 -14.27 -0.42
CA GLY A 50 -17.60 -13.90 0.24
C GLY A 50 -17.98 -12.44 0.05
N ILE A 51 -17.52 -11.82 -1.04
CA ILE A 51 -17.79 -10.42 -1.34
C ILE A 51 -19.18 -10.26 -1.93
N THR A 52 -19.97 -9.36 -1.31
CA THR A 52 -21.29 -8.92 -1.77
C THR A 52 -21.19 -7.42 -2.12
N PRO A 53 -21.10 -7.06 -3.42
CA PRO A 53 -20.82 -5.67 -3.83
C PRO A 53 -21.90 -4.65 -3.43
N ASP A 54 -23.12 -5.11 -3.20
CA ASP A 54 -24.28 -4.29 -2.82
C ASP A 54 -24.65 -4.44 -1.33
N ARG A 55 -23.71 -4.87 -0.50
CA ARG A 55 -23.90 -4.99 0.95
C ARG A 55 -24.42 -3.68 1.55
N ARG A 56 -25.55 -3.74 2.24
CA ARG A 56 -26.15 -2.58 2.91
C ARG A 56 -26.07 -2.65 4.43
N THR A 57 -25.92 -3.85 4.97
CA THR A 57 -25.81 -4.05 6.42
C THR A 57 -24.37 -3.81 6.87
N PRO A 58 -24.14 -2.97 7.90
CA PRO A 58 -22.84 -2.81 8.51
C PRO A 58 -22.26 -4.13 9.00
N SER A 59 -20.95 -4.30 8.87
CA SER A 59 -20.23 -5.48 9.35
C SER A 59 -19.80 -5.36 10.81
N GLY A 60 -19.74 -4.14 11.33
CA GLY A 60 -19.17 -3.82 12.64
C GLY A 60 -17.63 -3.79 12.67
N ILE A 61 -16.97 -4.10 11.54
CA ILE A 61 -15.50 -4.06 11.42
C ILE A 61 -15.12 -2.77 10.72
N ARG A 62 -14.46 -1.87 11.44
CA ARG A 62 -14.25 -0.50 10.97
C ARG A 62 -12.84 -0.26 10.46
N ALA A 63 -12.77 0.47 9.33
CA ALA A 63 -11.52 1.03 8.80
C ALA A 63 -11.66 2.55 8.61
N ALA A 64 -10.62 3.31 8.93
CA ALA A 64 -10.55 4.74 8.67
C ALA A 64 -9.59 5.04 7.52
N ILE A 65 -10.02 5.90 6.59
CA ILE A 65 -9.15 6.49 5.57
C ILE A 65 -8.71 7.85 6.10
N ILE A 66 -7.41 8.00 6.34
CA ILE A 66 -6.82 9.25 6.84
C ILE A 66 -6.40 10.10 5.64
N ARG A 67 -6.90 11.34 5.60
CA ARG A 67 -6.64 12.28 4.52
C ARG A 67 -6.04 13.59 5.01
N GLU A 68 -5.16 14.15 4.18
CA GLU A 68 -4.67 15.52 4.27
C GLU A 68 -5.00 16.25 2.96
N LYS A 69 -4.98 17.59 2.95
CA LYS A 69 -5.14 18.34 1.70
C LYS A 69 -4.09 17.95 0.67
N GLY A 70 -4.54 17.67 -0.56
CA GLY A 70 -3.71 17.21 -1.66
C GLY A 70 -3.62 15.69 -1.77
N THR A 71 -4.17 14.91 -0.83
CA THR A 71 -4.34 13.45 -1.01
C THR A 71 -5.44 13.14 -2.00
N ASN A 72 -5.36 11.97 -2.64
CA ASN A 72 -6.37 11.45 -3.57
C ASN A 72 -6.42 9.93 -3.52
N GLY A 73 -7.40 9.33 -4.22
CA GLY A 73 -7.60 7.88 -4.26
C GLY A 73 -8.43 7.36 -3.09
N GLU A 74 -9.00 8.23 -2.28
CA GLU A 74 -9.85 7.85 -1.14
C GLU A 74 -11.09 7.06 -1.57
N ARG A 75 -11.64 7.32 -2.74
CA ARG A 75 -12.83 6.61 -3.24
C ARG A 75 -12.50 5.18 -3.65
N GLU A 76 -11.44 4.98 -4.41
CA GLU A 76 -10.94 3.67 -4.82
C GLU A 76 -10.55 2.84 -3.58
N MET A 77 -9.92 3.50 -2.61
CA MET A 77 -9.54 2.88 -1.35
C MET A 77 -10.76 2.51 -0.51
N ALA A 78 -11.73 3.43 -0.37
CA ALA A 78 -12.98 3.17 0.34
C ALA A 78 -13.75 2.00 -0.28
N TYR A 79 -13.80 1.95 -1.61
CA TYR A 79 -14.49 0.87 -2.31
C TYR A 79 -13.78 -0.47 -2.14
N SER A 80 -12.44 -0.50 -2.18
CA SER A 80 -11.65 -1.71 -1.93
C SER A 80 -11.87 -2.26 -0.52
N LEU A 81 -11.87 -1.40 0.49
CA LEU A 81 -12.16 -1.75 1.89
C LEU A 81 -13.62 -2.20 2.06
N TYR A 82 -14.56 -1.50 1.45
CA TYR A 82 -15.99 -1.85 1.49
C TYR A 82 -16.25 -3.24 0.87
N LEU A 83 -15.66 -3.52 -0.29
CA LEU A 83 -15.76 -4.83 -0.93
C LEU A 83 -15.20 -5.93 -0.03
N ALA A 84 -14.09 -5.70 0.64
CA ALA A 84 -13.50 -6.65 1.59
C ALA A 84 -14.36 -6.85 2.84
N GLY A 85 -15.34 -5.99 3.11
CA GLY A 85 -16.29 -6.12 4.22
C GLY A 85 -16.03 -5.17 5.39
N PHE A 86 -15.24 -4.12 5.23
CA PHE A 86 -15.11 -3.05 6.23
C PHE A 86 -16.26 -2.04 6.16
N ASP A 87 -16.60 -1.47 7.29
CA ASP A 87 -17.37 -0.23 7.41
C ASP A 87 -16.38 0.92 7.40
N VAL A 88 -16.42 1.73 6.34
CA VAL A 88 -15.36 2.71 6.06
C VAL A 88 -15.72 4.08 6.63
N LYS A 89 -14.78 4.67 7.35
CA LYS A 89 -14.85 6.01 7.94
C LYS A 89 -13.87 6.93 7.24
N ASP A 90 -14.32 8.10 6.81
CA ASP A 90 -13.46 9.15 6.25
C ASP A 90 -12.99 10.07 7.38
N VAL A 91 -11.68 10.21 7.53
CA VAL A 91 -11.03 10.98 8.61
C VAL A 91 -10.05 11.96 8.00
N THR A 92 -10.23 13.24 8.30
CA THR A 92 -9.27 14.28 7.90
C THR A 92 -8.27 14.58 9.01
N MET A 93 -7.11 15.12 8.65
CA MET A 93 -6.16 15.59 9.67
C MET A 93 -6.77 16.64 10.60
N THR A 94 -7.73 17.43 10.11
CA THR A 94 -8.47 18.41 10.93
C THR A 94 -9.26 17.71 12.05
N ASP A 95 -9.80 16.51 11.81
CA ASP A 95 -10.51 15.73 12.83
C ASP A 95 -9.57 15.27 13.95
N LEU A 96 -8.40 14.77 13.57
CA LEU A 96 -7.37 14.33 14.51
C LEU A 96 -6.78 15.52 15.30
N ILE A 97 -6.46 16.62 14.62
CA ILE A 97 -5.89 17.83 15.23
C ILE A 97 -6.85 18.45 16.24
N SER A 98 -8.14 18.47 15.92
CA SER A 98 -9.17 19.00 16.83
C SER A 98 -9.52 18.05 17.98
N GLY A 99 -9.21 16.75 17.82
CA GLY A 99 -9.58 15.68 18.76
C GLY A 99 -11.03 15.21 18.61
N ARG A 100 -11.69 15.52 17.48
CA ARG A 100 -12.99 14.92 17.11
C ARG A 100 -12.87 13.45 16.79
N GLU A 101 -11.68 13.03 16.37
CA GLU A 101 -11.33 11.65 16.04
C GLU A 101 -10.15 11.21 16.88
N THR A 102 -10.23 10.00 17.47
CA THR A 102 -9.21 9.40 18.32
C THR A 102 -8.71 8.06 17.80
N LEU A 103 -9.32 7.51 16.75
CA LEU A 103 -9.02 6.20 16.15
C LEU A 103 -9.26 5.00 17.10
N GLU A 104 -9.88 5.21 18.25
CA GLU A 104 -10.11 4.13 19.22
C GLU A 104 -11.15 3.11 18.73
N ASP A 105 -12.09 3.54 17.89
CA ASP A 105 -13.18 2.73 17.37
C ASP A 105 -12.88 2.05 16.02
N VAL A 106 -11.65 2.13 15.51
CA VAL A 106 -11.23 1.49 14.27
C VAL A 106 -10.07 0.52 14.48
N ASN A 107 -10.05 -0.54 13.66
CA ASN A 107 -8.99 -1.56 13.71
C ASN A 107 -8.05 -1.50 12.50
N MET A 108 -8.40 -0.72 11.50
CA MET A 108 -7.53 -0.48 10.34
C MET A 108 -7.52 0.99 9.98
N ILE A 109 -6.34 1.54 9.74
CA ILE A 109 -6.20 2.85 9.13
C ILE A 109 -5.49 2.74 7.79
N VAL A 110 -5.87 3.60 6.86
CA VAL A 110 -5.24 3.70 5.55
C VAL A 110 -4.87 5.14 5.27
N TYR A 111 -3.62 5.35 4.90
CA TYR A 111 -3.12 6.62 4.39
C TYR A 111 -3.12 6.59 2.88
N CYS A 112 -3.91 7.47 2.25
CA CYS A 112 -4.04 7.53 0.80
C CYS A 112 -2.81 8.12 0.12
N GLY A 113 -2.75 7.89 -1.19
CA GLY A 113 -1.81 8.55 -2.09
C GLY A 113 -2.12 10.03 -2.32
N GLY A 114 -1.38 10.64 -3.22
CA GLY A 114 -1.53 12.05 -3.62
C GLY A 114 -0.29 12.87 -3.36
N PHE A 115 -0.51 14.17 -3.09
CA PHE A 115 0.52 15.18 -2.87
C PHE A 115 0.13 16.03 -1.66
N SER A 116 0.22 15.43 -0.47
CA SER A 116 -0.18 16.11 0.76
C SER A 116 0.59 17.43 0.94
N ASN A 117 -0.15 18.51 1.22
CA ASN A 117 0.38 19.87 1.33
C ASN A 117 1.21 20.30 0.10
N SER A 118 0.86 19.80 -1.10
CA SER A 118 1.54 20.07 -2.39
C SER A 118 3.04 19.75 -2.39
N ASP A 119 3.48 18.85 -1.51
CA ASP A 119 4.88 18.43 -1.31
C ASP A 119 5.87 19.60 -1.11
N VAL A 120 5.41 20.74 -0.61
CA VAL A 120 6.22 21.98 -0.48
C VAL A 120 7.51 21.77 0.32
N LEU A 121 7.48 20.93 1.34
CA LEU A 121 8.64 20.58 2.17
C LEU A 121 9.31 19.26 1.74
N GLY A 122 8.83 18.64 0.67
CA GLY A 122 9.11 17.29 0.23
C GLY A 122 7.93 16.36 0.55
N SER A 123 7.88 15.21 -0.13
CA SER A 123 6.74 14.29 -0.06
C SER A 123 6.41 13.86 1.35
N ALA A 124 5.13 14.02 1.73
CA ALA A 124 4.52 13.70 3.02
C ALA A 124 5.11 14.42 4.26
N LYS A 125 6.11 15.29 4.13
CA LYS A 125 6.74 15.94 5.29
C LYS A 125 5.81 16.90 6.02
N GLY A 126 5.00 17.67 5.29
CA GLY A 126 3.97 18.51 5.88
C GLY A 126 2.92 17.69 6.64
N TRP A 127 2.52 16.57 6.07
CA TRP A 127 1.58 15.64 6.70
C TRP A 127 2.18 14.99 7.96
N ALA A 128 3.43 14.52 7.88
CA ALA A 128 4.15 14.02 9.06
C ALA A 128 4.27 15.07 10.16
N GLY A 129 4.55 16.33 9.79
CA GLY A 129 4.59 17.46 10.73
C GLY A 129 3.26 17.68 11.44
N ALA A 130 2.12 17.49 10.76
CA ALA A 130 0.80 17.61 11.37
C ALA A 130 0.57 16.56 12.47
N PHE A 131 1.12 15.35 12.33
CA PHE A 131 1.11 14.34 13.39
C PHE A 131 2.12 14.66 14.48
N LEU A 132 3.37 14.96 14.15
CA LEU A 132 4.46 15.07 15.11
C LEU A 132 4.32 16.29 16.04
N PHE A 133 3.77 17.40 15.53
CA PHE A 133 3.72 18.67 16.24
C PHE A 133 2.33 19.03 16.77
N ASN A 134 1.32 18.18 16.57
CA ASN A 134 0.02 18.33 17.21
C ASN A 134 -0.18 17.25 18.28
N PRO A 135 -0.33 17.61 19.57
CA PRO A 135 -0.43 16.63 20.66
C PRO A 135 -1.58 15.64 20.49
N LYS A 136 -2.76 16.11 20.07
CA LYS A 136 -3.94 15.25 19.92
C LYS A 136 -3.80 14.25 18.76
N ALA A 137 -3.32 14.72 17.60
CA ALA A 137 -3.09 13.86 16.47
C ALA A 137 -1.98 12.82 16.76
N LYS A 138 -0.91 13.25 17.45
CA LYS A 138 0.15 12.35 17.87
C LYS A 138 -0.34 11.30 18.87
N GLU A 139 -1.11 11.72 19.88
CA GLU A 139 -1.68 10.80 20.89
C GLU A 139 -2.59 9.75 20.24
N ALA A 140 -3.47 10.15 19.31
CA ALA A 140 -4.33 9.23 18.58
C ALA A 140 -3.51 8.22 17.76
N LEU A 141 -2.44 8.67 17.09
CA LEU A 141 -1.54 7.81 16.34
C LEU A 141 -0.80 6.83 17.26
N ASP A 142 -0.18 7.31 18.32
CA ASP A 142 0.61 6.51 19.26
C ASP A 142 -0.27 5.42 19.91
N LYS A 143 -1.48 5.78 20.36
CA LYS A 143 -2.46 4.82 20.92
C LYS A 143 -2.88 3.78 19.90
N PHE A 144 -3.11 4.17 18.64
CA PHE A 144 -3.49 3.25 17.59
C PHE A 144 -2.39 2.21 17.33
N TYR A 145 -1.13 2.64 17.20
CA TYR A 145 0.00 1.73 16.94
C TYR A 145 0.40 0.89 18.15
N ALA A 146 0.09 1.32 19.35
CA ALA A 146 0.33 0.55 20.58
C ALA A 146 -0.63 -0.65 20.74
N ARG A 147 -1.76 -0.66 20.06
CA ARG A 147 -2.73 -1.75 20.11
C ARG A 147 -2.26 -2.94 19.26
N GLU A 148 -2.58 -4.17 19.72
CA GLU A 148 -2.24 -5.41 19.03
C GLU A 148 -3.32 -5.89 18.05
N ASP A 149 -4.49 -5.23 18.04
CA ASP A 149 -5.64 -5.54 17.21
C ASP A 149 -5.81 -4.57 16.03
N THR A 150 -4.74 -3.90 15.64
CA THR A 150 -4.75 -2.88 14.59
C THR A 150 -3.86 -3.22 13.40
N LEU A 151 -4.28 -2.74 12.22
CA LEU A 151 -3.55 -2.80 10.97
C LEU A 151 -3.41 -1.40 10.37
N SER A 152 -2.35 -1.16 9.61
CA SER A 152 -2.25 0.05 8.78
C SER A 152 -1.70 -0.23 7.39
N LEU A 153 -2.16 0.57 6.42
CA LEU A 153 -1.71 0.57 5.04
C LEU A 153 -1.39 2.00 4.62
N GLY A 154 -0.20 2.23 4.08
CA GLY A 154 0.16 3.49 3.42
C GLY A 154 0.48 3.24 1.95
N VAL A 155 -0.23 3.94 1.07
CA VAL A 155 -0.06 3.82 -0.39
C VAL A 155 0.53 5.11 -0.95
N CYS A 156 1.60 5.03 -1.73
CA CYS A 156 2.24 6.16 -2.41
C CYS A 156 2.61 7.29 -1.41
N ASN A 157 1.88 8.40 -1.39
CA ASN A 157 2.09 9.47 -0.39
C ASN A 157 1.88 8.97 1.06
N GLY A 158 0.96 8.04 1.27
CA GLY A 158 0.79 7.35 2.55
C GLY A 158 1.97 6.45 2.93
N CYS A 159 2.61 5.80 1.94
CA CYS A 159 3.86 5.06 2.16
C CYS A 159 4.99 6.02 2.60
N GLN A 160 5.14 7.14 1.91
CA GLN A 160 6.11 8.18 2.27
C GLN A 160 5.86 8.71 3.70
N LEU A 161 4.60 8.91 4.08
CA LEU A 161 4.21 9.30 5.43
C LEU A 161 4.65 8.25 6.47
N MET A 162 4.35 6.98 6.24
CA MET A 162 4.73 5.90 7.16
C MET A 162 6.24 5.79 7.35
N MET A 163 7.01 5.99 6.27
CA MET A 163 8.48 6.02 6.32
C MET A 163 8.98 7.27 7.07
N GLU A 164 8.37 8.44 6.84
CA GLU A 164 8.76 9.69 7.53
C GLU A 164 8.46 9.64 9.03
N LEU A 165 7.36 9.03 9.43
CA LEU A 165 6.98 8.78 10.82
C LEU A 165 7.68 7.57 11.46
N ASN A 166 8.50 6.82 10.70
CA ASN A 166 9.18 5.59 11.14
C ASN A 166 8.24 4.52 11.70
N LEU A 167 7.09 4.31 11.05
CA LEU A 167 6.05 3.37 11.51
C LEU A 167 6.28 1.92 11.05
N ILE A 168 7.22 1.68 10.12
CA ILE A 168 7.47 0.34 9.55
C ILE A 168 8.57 -0.39 10.29
N ASN A 169 9.68 0.29 10.60
CA ASN A 169 10.83 -0.31 11.27
C ASN A 169 11.27 0.52 12.47
N PRO A 170 10.39 0.78 13.47
CA PRO A 170 10.71 1.62 14.62
C PRO A 170 11.82 1.03 15.50
N GLU A 171 12.06 -0.28 15.41
CA GLU A 171 13.11 -1.01 16.14
C GLU A 171 14.52 -0.74 15.59
N LEU A 172 14.64 -0.26 14.34
CA LEU A 172 15.94 0.02 13.74
C LEU A 172 16.48 1.39 14.14
N LYS A 173 17.77 1.45 14.51
CA LYS A 173 18.42 2.71 14.96
C LYS A 173 18.44 3.78 13.88
N LYS A 174 18.58 3.40 12.61
CA LYS A 174 18.56 4.34 11.48
C LYS A 174 17.31 4.09 10.66
N LYS A 175 16.48 5.11 10.47
CA LYS A 175 15.29 5.00 9.63
C LYS A 175 15.62 5.00 8.14
N GLY A 176 14.86 4.25 7.36
CA GLY A 176 14.84 4.37 5.91
C GLY A 176 14.29 5.73 5.47
N LYS A 177 14.57 6.11 4.25
CA LYS A 177 14.12 7.39 3.65
C LYS A 177 13.45 7.14 2.32
N MET A 178 12.53 8.02 1.97
CA MET A 178 12.00 8.13 0.62
C MET A 178 12.73 9.26 -0.09
N LEU A 179 13.24 8.99 -1.29
CA LEU A 179 14.02 9.93 -2.09
C LEU A 179 13.38 10.13 -3.46
N HIS A 180 13.84 11.16 -4.19
CA HIS A 180 13.48 11.36 -5.58
C HIS A 180 13.79 10.14 -6.43
N ASN A 181 12.92 9.85 -7.40
CA ASN A 181 13.20 8.85 -8.43
C ASN A 181 14.55 9.14 -9.09
N ASN A 182 15.28 8.12 -9.49
CA ASN A 182 16.56 8.28 -10.17
C ASN A 182 16.45 9.11 -11.47
N SER A 183 15.29 9.08 -12.13
CA SER A 183 15.04 9.90 -13.33
C SER A 183 14.82 11.38 -13.03
N HIS A 184 14.63 11.75 -11.78
CA HIS A 184 14.17 13.08 -11.33
C HIS A 184 12.89 13.55 -12.05
N LYS A 185 12.06 12.56 -12.46
CA LYS A 185 10.75 12.78 -13.08
C LYS A 185 9.66 12.10 -12.28
N PHE A 186 8.45 12.59 -12.49
CA PHE A 186 7.25 11.84 -12.11
C PHE A 186 7.13 10.60 -13.01
N GLU A 187 7.10 9.43 -12.41
CA GLU A 187 6.94 8.16 -13.08
C GLU A 187 5.50 7.71 -12.97
N SER A 188 4.82 7.59 -14.13
CA SER A 188 3.46 7.09 -14.24
C SER A 188 3.42 5.95 -15.25
N ARG A 189 3.24 4.72 -14.77
CA ARG A 189 3.25 3.52 -15.61
C ARG A 189 2.62 2.31 -14.95
N PHE A 190 2.25 1.35 -15.77
CA PHE A 190 1.89 0.00 -15.35
C PHE A 190 3.11 -0.90 -15.46
N LEU A 191 3.43 -1.64 -14.40
CA LEU A 191 4.62 -2.50 -14.34
C LEU A 191 4.38 -3.75 -13.50
N GLY A 192 5.35 -4.67 -13.50
CA GLY A 192 5.26 -5.94 -12.76
C GLY A 192 5.87 -5.85 -11.37
N LEU A 193 5.23 -6.53 -10.42
CA LEU A 193 5.78 -6.84 -9.11
C LEU A 193 5.92 -8.35 -8.94
N THR A 194 6.94 -8.75 -8.19
CA THR A 194 7.09 -10.08 -7.61
C THR A 194 6.83 -9.99 -6.11
N ILE A 195 6.02 -10.90 -5.60
CA ILE A 195 5.69 -11.00 -4.17
C ILE A 195 6.54 -12.13 -3.56
N PRO A 196 7.64 -11.83 -2.86
CA PRO A 196 8.45 -12.86 -2.20
C PRO A 196 7.70 -13.49 -1.03
N THR A 197 8.22 -14.60 -0.50
CA THR A 197 7.73 -15.12 0.78
C THR A 197 7.88 -14.05 1.85
N ASN A 198 6.79 -13.72 2.52
CA ASN A 198 6.74 -12.63 3.47
C ASN A 198 5.81 -12.92 4.65
N ARG A 199 5.88 -12.08 5.70
CA ARG A 199 5.08 -12.21 6.91
C ARG A 199 3.97 -11.17 7.03
N SER A 200 3.66 -10.45 5.95
CA SER A 200 2.60 -9.45 5.99
C SER A 200 1.23 -10.10 6.16
N VAL A 201 0.42 -9.56 7.06
CA VAL A 201 -0.99 -9.93 7.21
C VAL A 201 -1.73 -9.76 5.89
N MET A 202 -1.46 -8.66 5.18
CA MET A 202 -2.17 -8.35 3.93
C MET A 202 -1.66 -9.16 2.73
N PHE A 203 -0.33 -9.39 2.64
CA PHE A 203 0.30 -9.95 1.44
C PHE A 203 0.78 -11.40 1.59
N GLY A 204 0.68 -11.98 2.78
CA GLY A 204 1.19 -13.35 3.02
C GLY A 204 0.64 -14.39 2.07
N SER A 205 -0.67 -14.36 1.77
CA SER A 205 -1.32 -15.29 0.82
C SER A 205 -0.95 -15.05 -0.64
N LEU A 206 -0.39 -13.89 -0.98
CA LEU A 206 0.08 -13.55 -2.32
C LEU A 206 1.51 -13.99 -2.59
N SER A 207 2.21 -14.59 -1.62
CA SER A 207 3.60 -15.03 -1.75
C SER A 207 3.79 -15.95 -2.94
N GLY A 208 4.78 -15.67 -3.80
CA GLY A 208 5.04 -16.40 -5.04
C GLY A 208 4.34 -15.83 -6.27
N SER A 209 3.41 -14.88 -6.11
CA SER A 209 2.72 -14.24 -7.24
C SER A 209 3.62 -13.26 -8.00
N LYS A 210 3.33 -13.12 -9.31
CA LYS A 210 3.76 -12.00 -10.16
C LYS A 210 2.51 -11.25 -10.62
N LEU A 211 2.44 -9.97 -10.34
CA LEU A 211 1.24 -9.15 -10.54
C LEU A 211 1.58 -7.84 -11.23
N GLY A 212 0.65 -7.36 -12.08
CA GLY A 212 0.73 -6.02 -12.63
C GLY A 212 0.13 -4.97 -11.69
N ILE A 213 0.70 -3.76 -11.70
CA ILE A 213 0.26 -2.67 -10.83
C ILE A 213 0.61 -1.29 -11.39
N TRP A 214 -0.14 -0.26 -11.00
CA TRP A 214 0.15 1.13 -11.34
C TRP A 214 1.10 1.79 -10.36
N VAL A 215 2.06 2.57 -10.88
CA VAL A 215 2.86 3.54 -10.13
C VAL A 215 2.60 4.95 -10.64
N ALA A 216 2.63 5.92 -9.73
CA ALA A 216 2.42 7.35 -10.03
C ALA A 216 3.10 8.20 -8.95
N HIS A 217 4.42 8.45 -9.06
CA HIS A 217 5.18 9.15 -8.02
C HIS A 217 6.44 9.84 -8.55
N GLY A 218 6.89 10.89 -7.87
CA GLY A 218 8.15 11.59 -8.10
C GLY A 218 9.24 11.26 -7.08
N GLU A 219 8.85 10.89 -5.87
CA GLU A 219 9.72 10.57 -4.72
C GLU A 219 9.44 9.16 -4.19
N GLY A 220 9.58 8.15 -5.05
CA GLY A 220 9.23 6.76 -4.72
C GLY A 220 10.39 5.85 -4.35
N LYS A 221 11.63 6.39 -4.29
CA LYS A 221 12.84 5.61 -4.07
C LYS A 221 13.02 5.28 -2.59
N PHE A 222 12.89 4.00 -2.23
CA PHE A 222 13.35 3.51 -0.93
C PHE A 222 14.88 3.60 -0.85
N SER A 223 15.38 4.30 0.17
CA SER A 223 16.80 4.34 0.54
C SER A 223 16.95 3.80 1.94
N LEU A 224 17.57 2.64 2.05
CA LEU A 224 17.58 1.82 3.25
C LEU A 224 19.00 1.72 3.83
N PRO A 225 19.20 2.04 5.12
CA PRO A 225 20.53 2.10 5.74
C PRO A 225 21.12 0.73 6.12
N TYR A 226 20.37 -0.36 5.97
CA TYR A 226 20.78 -1.73 6.33
C TYR A 226 20.60 -2.68 5.15
N ASP A 227 21.17 -3.87 5.26
CA ASP A 227 21.00 -4.96 4.30
C ASP A 227 19.55 -5.45 4.23
N GLU A 228 19.18 -6.05 3.11
CA GLU A 228 17.81 -6.47 2.80
C GLU A 228 17.22 -7.39 3.88
N ASP A 229 18.01 -8.26 4.48
CA ASP A 229 17.61 -9.24 5.51
C ASP A 229 17.09 -8.60 6.82
N LYS A 230 17.33 -7.30 7.01
CA LYS A 230 16.81 -6.53 8.16
C LYS A 230 15.38 -6.05 7.96
N TYR A 231 14.81 -6.28 6.78
CA TYR A 231 13.48 -5.77 6.42
C TYR A 231 12.52 -6.91 6.09
N ASN A 232 11.25 -6.71 6.41
CA ASN A 232 10.17 -7.57 5.94
C ASN A 232 9.73 -7.06 4.55
N VAL A 233 10.48 -7.47 3.50
CA VAL A 233 10.20 -7.11 2.11
C VAL A 233 8.99 -7.89 1.63
N VAL A 234 7.93 -7.21 1.22
CA VAL A 234 6.66 -7.84 0.82
C VAL A 234 6.36 -7.75 -0.67
N ALA A 235 6.97 -6.79 -1.37
CA ALA A 235 6.92 -6.73 -2.82
C ALA A 235 8.19 -6.10 -3.39
N LYS A 236 8.62 -6.61 -4.53
CA LYS A 236 9.74 -6.10 -5.31
C LYS A 236 9.29 -5.79 -6.73
N TYR A 237 9.87 -4.77 -7.35
CA TYR A 237 9.75 -4.59 -8.78
C TYR A 237 10.33 -5.80 -9.50
N SER A 238 9.69 -6.27 -10.56
CA SER A 238 10.08 -7.52 -11.25
C SER A 238 11.42 -7.44 -11.96
N TYR A 239 11.96 -6.24 -12.11
CA TYR A 239 13.27 -5.97 -12.74
C TYR A 239 14.05 -4.98 -11.90
N ASP A 240 15.36 -5.19 -11.78
CA ASP A 240 16.24 -4.31 -11.00
C ASP A 240 16.56 -2.99 -11.72
N GLU A 241 16.59 -3.05 -13.04
CA GLU A 241 16.93 -1.90 -13.88
C GLU A 241 15.69 -1.07 -14.25
N TYR A 242 15.93 0.22 -14.48
CA TYR A 242 14.93 1.11 -15.06
C TYR A 242 14.57 0.67 -16.50
N PRO A 243 13.32 0.72 -16.91
CA PRO A 243 12.14 1.26 -16.23
C PRO A 243 11.38 0.29 -15.32
N GLY A 244 11.78 -0.96 -15.20
CA GLY A 244 11.11 -1.97 -14.38
C GLY A 244 11.20 -1.65 -12.89
N ASN A 245 12.36 -1.17 -12.40
CA ASN A 245 12.49 -0.45 -11.13
C ASN A 245 12.39 1.06 -11.43
N PRO A 246 11.20 1.67 -11.33
CA PRO A 246 10.93 3.00 -11.89
C PRO A 246 11.58 4.13 -11.09
N ASN A 247 11.90 3.88 -9.83
CA ASN A 247 12.41 4.88 -8.90
C ASN A 247 13.87 4.65 -8.48
N GLY A 248 14.43 3.46 -8.77
CA GLY A 248 15.78 3.09 -8.36
C GLY A 248 15.87 2.74 -6.87
N SER A 249 14.79 2.19 -6.29
CA SER A 249 14.76 1.72 -4.91
C SER A 249 15.84 0.69 -4.63
N ASP A 250 16.45 0.76 -3.46
CA ASP A 250 17.38 -0.25 -2.97
C ASP A 250 16.70 -1.63 -2.99
N TYR A 251 17.44 -2.66 -3.43
CA TYR A 251 16.97 -4.04 -3.55
C TYR A 251 15.69 -4.21 -4.40
N SER A 252 15.38 -3.24 -5.27
CA SER A 252 14.16 -3.18 -6.08
C SER A 252 12.86 -3.21 -5.26
N ILE A 253 12.92 -2.76 -4.01
CA ILE A 253 11.78 -2.80 -3.10
C ILE A 253 10.66 -1.88 -3.57
N ALA A 254 9.45 -2.43 -3.60
CA ALA A 254 8.21 -1.72 -3.89
C ALA A 254 7.33 -1.57 -2.64
N ALA A 255 7.46 -2.50 -1.67
CA ALA A 255 6.71 -2.48 -0.43
C ALA A 255 7.46 -3.15 0.72
N LEU A 256 7.27 -2.60 1.93
CA LEU A 256 7.77 -3.09 3.20
C LEU A 256 6.62 -3.29 4.18
N ALA A 257 6.75 -4.27 5.06
CA ALA A 257 5.88 -4.38 6.24
C ALA A 257 6.69 -4.32 7.53
N SER A 258 6.01 -4.00 8.63
CA SER A 258 6.58 -4.08 9.97
C SER A 258 7.05 -5.50 10.31
N ALA A 259 7.90 -5.63 11.32
CA ALA A 259 8.45 -6.92 11.73
C ALA A 259 7.37 -7.95 12.09
N ASP A 260 6.26 -7.50 12.66
CA ASP A 260 5.07 -8.30 12.99
C ASP A 260 4.08 -8.48 11.83
N GLY A 261 4.34 -7.85 10.69
CA GLY A 261 3.54 -7.96 9.45
C GLY A 261 2.23 -7.18 9.43
N ARG A 262 1.92 -6.39 10.46
CA ARG A 262 0.64 -5.68 10.61
C ARG A 262 0.57 -4.36 9.84
N HIS A 263 1.67 -3.68 9.68
CA HIS A 263 1.74 -2.35 9.07
C HIS A 263 2.45 -2.44 7.73
N LEU A 264 1.80 -1.97 6.66
CA LEU A 264 2.25 -2.14 5.27
C LEU A 264 2.43 -0.78 4.60
N ALA A 265 3.61 -0.51 4.07
CA ALA A 265 3.92 0.65 3.24
C ALA A 265 4.26 0.21 1.82
N ILE A 266 3.53 0.70 0.83
CA ILE A 266 3.68 0.35 -0.59
C ILE A 266 3.66 1.59 -1.47
N MET A 267 4.60 1.72 -2.40
CA MET A 267 4.62 2.83 -3.35
C MET A 267 3.62 2.67 -4.51
N PRO A 268 3.50 1.49 -5.15
CA PRO A 268 2.44 1.24 -6.12
C PRO A 268 1.02 1.26 -5.56
N HIS A 269 0.04 1.44 -6.45
CA HIS A 269 -1.39 1.62 -6.13
C HIS A 269 -2.18 0.32 -6.30
N LEU A 270 -2.31 -0.49 -5.25
CA LEU A 270 -3.10 -1.73 -5.30
C LEU A 270 -4.61 -1.44 -5.42
N GLU A 271 -5.11 -0.35 -4.84
CA GLU A 271 -6.51 0.08 -4.90
C GLU A 271 -6.97 0.47 -6.31
N ARG A 272 -6.01 0.74 -7.20
CA ARG A 272 -6.23 1.04 -8.62
C ARG A 272 -5.99 -0.15 -9.53
N SER A 273 -5.85 -1.34 -8.96
CA SER A 273 -5.52 -2.57 -9.71
C SER A 273 -6.39 -3.75 -9.29
N ILE A 274 -7.44 -3.56 -8.49
CA ILE A 274 -8.31 -4.64 -7.97
C ILE A 274 -9.26 -5.25 -9.02
N PHE A 275 -9.46 -4.59 -10.15
CA PHE A 275 -10.28 -5.11 -11.24
C PHE A 275 -9.47 -5.33 -12.52
N PRO A 276 -9.73 -6.38 -13.31
CA PRO A 276 -9.02 -6.61 -14.57
C PRO A 276 -9.03 -5.42 -15.53
N TRP A 277 -10.15 -4.70 -15.60
CA TRP A 277 -10.30 -3.53 -16.48
C TRP A 277 -9.48 -2.30 -16.05
N GLN A 278 -9.06 -2.22 -14.79
CA GLN A 278 -8.18 -1.15 -14.30
C GLN A 278 -6.72 -1.35 -14.74
N ASN A 279 -6.33 -2.57 -15.09
CA ASN A 279 -4.94 -2.90 -15.38
C ASN A 279 -4.54 -2.51 -16.79
N GLY A 280 -3.31 -2.02 -16.97
CA GLY A 280 -2.76 -1.66 -18.27
C GLY A 280 -2.62 -2.86 -19.22
N CYS A 281 -2.43 -4.06 -18.66
CA CYS A 281 -2.57 -5.35 -19.32
C CYS A 281 -3.01 -6.40 -18.28
N TYR A 282 -3.63 -7.49 -18.77
CA TYR A 282 -4.07 -8.62 -17.93
C TYR A 282 -4.05 -9.90 -18.79
N PRO A 283 -3.85 -11.11 -18.21
CA PRO A 283 -3.84 -12.35 -18.99
C PRO A 283 -5.07 -12.48 -19.89
N ALA A 284 -4.84 -12.74 -21.18
CA ALA A 284 -5.89 -12.69 -22.21
C ALA A 284 -7.00 -13.74 -21.96
N ASP A 285 -6.63 -14.90 -21.45
CA ASP A 285 -7.53 -16.01 -21.10
C ASP A 285 -8.38 -15.70 -19.87
N ARG A 286 -8.00 -14.73 -19.06
CA ARG A 286 -8.65 -14.39 -17.78
C ARG A 286 -9.38 -13.05 -17.77
N LYS A 287 -8.98 -12.10 -18.63
CA LYS A 287 -9.49 -10.72 -18.56
C LYS A 287 -11.00 -10.57 -18.68
N ASN A 288 -11.69 -11.53 -19.37
CA ASN A 288 -13.14 -11.52 -19.54
C ASN A 288 -13.87 -12.42 -18.56
N SER A 289 -13.16 -13.26 -17.82
CA SER A 289 -13.72 -14.19 -16.85
C SER A 289 -13.56 -13.75 -15.41
N ASP A 290 -12.48 -13.06 -15.09
CA ASP A 290 -12.18 -12.59 -13.74
C ASP A 290 -13.01 -11.34 -13.41
N GLN A 291 -13.63 -11.35 -12.25
CA GLN A 291 -14.35 -10.20 -11.67
C GLN A 291 -13.41 -9.30 -10.88
N VAL A 292 -12.37 -9.88 -10.29
CA VAL A 292 -11.35 -9.20 -9.49
C VAL A 292 -9.97 -9.75 -9.82
N THR A 293 -8.93 -8.99 -9.50
CA THR A 293 -7.54 -9.42 -9.54
C THR A 293 -7.09 -9.94 -8.18
N PRO A 294 -5.92 -10.58 -8.06
CA PRO A 294 -5.39 -11.02 -6.77
C PRO A 294 -5.20 -9.88 -5.75
N TRP A 295 -5.10 -8.63 -6.16
CA TRP A 295 -4.93 -7.49 -5.26
C TRP A 295 -6.05 -7.32 -4.25
N ILE A 296 -7.26 -7.82 -4.53
CA ILE A 296 -8.38 -7.79 -3.58
C ILE A 296 -8.07 -8.58 -2.31
N GLU A 297 -7.23 -9.64 -2.41
CA GLU A 297 -6.87 -10.48 -1.27
C GLU A 297 -6.20 -9.68 -0.15
N ALA A 298 -5.41 -8.67 -0.50
CA ALA A 298 -4.78 -7.82 0.50
C ALA A 298 -5.79 -7.22 1.49
N PHE A 299 -6.91 -6.72 0.98
CA PHE A 299 -7.98 -6.13 1.78
C PHE A 299 -8.80 -7.19 2.51
N VAL A 300 -9.07 -8.33 1.84
CA VAL A 300 -9.81 -9.46 2.44
C VAL A 300 -9.02 -10.07 3.61
N ASN A 301 -7.69 -10.23 3.44
CA ASN A 301 -6.82 -10.73 4.49
C ASN A 301 -6.81 -9.79 5.71
N ALA A 302 -6.72 -8.47 5.46
CA ALA A 302 -6.82 -7.48 6.52
C ALA A 302 -8.13 -7.61 7.31
N ARG A 303 -9.26 -7.67 6.60
CA ARG A 303 -10.58 -7.82 7.22
C ARG A 303 -10.70 -9.11 8.03
N LYS A 304 -10.27 -10.24 7.48
CA LYS A 304 -10.32 -11.55 8.17
C LYS A 304 -9.45 -11.54 9.44
N TRP A 305 -8.28 -10.93 9.37
CA TRP A 305 -7.39 -10.83 10.52
C TRP A 305 -8.01 -9.99 11.64
N VAL A 306 -8.58 -8.81 11.32
CA VAL A 306 -9.27 -7.97 12.31
C VAL A 306 -10.44 -8.72 12.93
N GLU A 307 -11.27 -9.38 12.12
CA GLU A 307 -12.39 -10.17 12.63
C GLU A 307 -11.94 -11.26 13.62
N ALA A 308 -10.85 -11.95 13.31
CA ALA A 308 -10.30 -12.98 14.19
C ALA A 308 -9.81 -12.38 15.53
N LYS A 309 -9.16 -11.20 15.48
CA LYS A 309 -8.72 -10.50 16.70
C LYS A 309 -9.89 -10.05 17.56
N MET A 310 -10.94 -9.46 16.98
CA MET A 310 -12.13 -9.04 17.71
C MET A 310 -12.82 -10.23 18.40
N LYS A 311 -12.93 -11.38 17.76
CA LYS A 311 -13.50 -12.59 18.36
C LYS A 311 -12.65 -13.11 19.52
N SER A 312 -11.32 -13.06 19.44
CA SER A 312 -10.44 -13.52 20.51
C SER A 312 -10.57 -12.65 21.78
N VAL A 313 -10.68 -11.33 21.62
CA VAL A 313 -10.88 -10.41 22.74
C VAL A 313 -12.22 -10.63 23.43
N SER A 314 -13.31 -10.82 22.65
CA SER A 314 -14.63 -11.12 23.19
C SER A 314 -14.65 -12.43 24.00
N TYR A 315 -13.94 -13.47 23.53
CA TYR A 315 -13.86 -14.75 24.22
C TYR A 315 -13.06 -14.67 25.53
N THR A 316 -12.03 -13.86 25.58
CA THR A 316 -11.22 -13.65 26.78
C THR A 316 -12.02 -12.91 27.85
N HIS A 317 -12.85 -11.93 27.48
CA HIS A 317 -13.73 -11.23 28.41
C HIS A 317 -14.83 -12.13 28.98
N LEU A 318 -15.43 -12.99 28.18
CA LEU A 318 -16.44 -13.94 28.66
C LEU A 318 -15.87 -14.93 29.68
N ARG A 319 -14.68 -15.48 29.44
CA ARG A 319 -14.01 -16.36 30.41
C ARG A 319 -13.62 -15.67 31.70
N ALA A 320 -13.19 -14.40 31.64
CA ALA A 320 -12.87 -13.62 32.84
C ALA A 320 -14.10 -13.37 33.72
N HIS A 321 -15.29 -13.23 33.15
CA HIS A 321 -16.56 -13.11 33.89
C HIS A 321 -17.03 -14.44 34.47
N GLU A 322 -16.84 -15.55 33.78
CA GLU A 322 -17.19 -16.90 34.32
C GLU A 322 -16.32 -17.27 35.51
N THR A 323 -15.02 -16.95 35.50
CA THR A 323 -14.11 -17.23 36.65
C THR A 323 -14.33 -16.32 37.87
N CYS A 324 -14.97 -15.17 37.70
CA CYS A 324 -15.36 -14.30 38.81
C CYS A 324 -16.74 -14.65 39.44
N ALA A 325 -17.54 -15.48 38.79
CA ALA A 325 -18.83 -15.93 39.29
C ALA A 325 -18.75 -17.22 40.12
N ASP A 326 -17.58 -17.89 40.12
CA ASP A 326 -17.32 -19.14 40.86
C ASP A 326 -16.50 -18.93 42.13
N LEU A 327 -16.35 -17.67 42.64
CA LEU A 327 -15.78 -17.27 43.91
C LEU A 327 -16.80 -16.53 44.74
#